data_e720ee83688b3d710ac4b9841fc59761
#
_entry.id   e720ee83688b3d710ac4b9841fc59761
#
_cell.length_a   1.000
_cell.length_b   1.000
_cell.length_c   1.000
_cell.angle_alpha   90.00
_cell.angle_beta   90.00
_cell.angle_gamma   90.00
#
_symmetry.space_group_name_H-M   'P 1'
#
loop_
_entity.id
_entity.type
_entity.pdbx_description
1 polymer ?
#
loop_
_entity_poly.entity_id
_entity_poly.type
_entity_poly.pdbx_seq_one_letter_code
_entity_poly.pdbx_strand_id
1 'polypeptide(L)'
;MERICLDNKSIFVTGAAGFIGSNLVKRLFKDVKGATIIGIDNMNDYYDVSLKEWRLKELDNEAQTTDDKWVFVKGDIADKKAIDDIFAEYKPSVVVNLAAQAGVRYSITNPDAYIQSNLIGFYNILEACRHNPVEHLVYASSSSVYGSNKKVPYSTDDKVDNPVSLYAATKKSNELMAHAYSKLYNIPSTGLRFFTVYGPAGRPDMAYFGFTNKLVKGDTIQIFNFGNCMRDFTYVDDIVEGVVRIMQGAPEKKQGEDGLPLPPYAVYNIGNNSPENLLTFVDILQQELIRAHVLPEDYDFEAHKKLVPMQPGDVPVTFADTSALERNFGYKPSTSLRDGLRAFAEWYAEFYKV
;
A
#
# COMPACT_ATOMS: atom_id res chain seq x y z
N MET A 1 21.38 -5.75 8.99
CA MET A 1 20.76 -5.05 7.83
C MET A 1 21.81 -4.13 7.22
N GLU A 2 22.01 -4.25 5.94
CA GLU A 2 22.88 -3.34 5.20
C GLU A 2 22.17 -1.99 5.02
N ARG A 3 22.88 -0.89 5.35
CA ARG A 3 22.32 0.46 5.15
C ARG A 3 22.56 0.94 3.73
N ILE A 4 21.49 1.36 3.06
CA ILE A 4 21.49 1.91 1.71
C ILE A 4 21.25 3.42 1.81
N CYS A 5 22.19 4.21 1.26
CA CYS A 5 21.92 5.62 0.97
C CYS A 5 21.15 5.70 -0.34
N LEU A 6 20.02 6.41 -0.34
CA LEU A 6 19.17 6.55 -1.53
C LEU A 6 19.62 7.71 -2.44
N ASP A 7 20.53 8.57 -2.00
CA ASP A 7 21.07 9.65 -2.81
C ASP A 7 21.84 9.11 -4.02
N ASN A 8 21.67 9.77 -5.17
CA ASN A 8 22.30 9.40 -6.44
C ASN A 8 21.95 7.97 -6.94
N LYS A 9 20.88 7.38 -6.44
CA LYS A 9 20.41 6.05 -6.85
C LYS A 9 19.37 6.12 -7.96
N SER A 10 19.30 5.02 -8.72
CA SER A 10 18.18 4.75 -9.61
C SER A 10 17.13 3.94 -8.84
N ILE A 11 15.96 4.53 -8.62
CA ILE A 11 14.87 3.98 -7.79
C ILE A 11 13.67 3.71 -8.70
N PHE A 12 13.24 2.46 -8.78
CA PHE A 12 12.09 2.06 -9.60
C PHE A 12 10.87 1.80 -8.73
N VAL A 13 9.78 2.56 -8.95
CA VAL A 13 8.52 2.44 -8.22
C VAL A 13 7.42 1.99 -9.16
N THR A 14 6.87 0.80 -8.97
CA THR A 14 5.71 0.34 -9.73
C THR A 14 4.41 0.73 -9.03
N GLY A 15 3.35 0.98 -9.80
CA GLY A 15 2.11 1.53 -9.25
C GLY A 15 2.26 3.01 -8.85
N ALA A 16 3.09 3.76 -9.57
CA ALA A 16 3.48 5.13 -9.22
C ALA A 16 2.30 6.14 -9.30
N ALA A 17 1.28 5.89 -10.13
CA ALA A 17 0.04 6.67 -10.15
C ALA A 17 -0.99 6.18 -9.11
N GLY A 18 -0.68 5.12 -8.36
CA GLY A 18 -1.49 4.59 -7.28
C GLY A 18 -1.41 5.44 -6.02
N PHE A 19 -2.27 5.15 -5.03
CA PHE A 19 -2.35 5.88 -3.77
C PHE A 19 -1.02 5.91 -3.00
N ILE A 20 -0.48 4.73 -2.67
CA ILE A 20 0.77 4.66 -1.90
C ILE A 20 1.96 5.05 -2.78
N GLY A 21 1.97 4.62 -4.06
CA GLY A 21 3.08 4.88 -4.98
C GLY A 21 3.32 6.37 -5.22
N SER A 22 2.27 7.14 -5.48
CA SER A 22 2.40 8.59 -5.69
C SER A 22 2.89 9.31 -4.43
N ASN A 23 2.37 8.97 -3.26
CA ASN A 23 2.84 9.55 -1.99
C ASN A 23 4.29 9.15 -1.68
N LEU A 24 4.71 7.91 -2.03
CA LEU A 24 6.11 7.51 -1.90
C LEU A 24 7.03 8.32 -2.81
N VAL A 25 6.68 8.48 -4.10
CA VAL A 25 7.48 9.27 -5.04
C VAL A 25 7.58 10.73 -4.57
N LYS A 26 6.45 11.32 -4.16
CA LYS A 26 6.42 12.68 -3.58
C LYS A 26 7.33 12.83 -2.37
N ARG A 27 7.38 11.81 -1.50
CA ARG A 27 8.27 11.79 -0.33
C ARG A 27 9.73 11.63 -0.74
N LEU A 28 10.04 10.81 -1.74
CA LEU A 28 11.41 10.64 -2.23
C LEU A 28 11.98 11.96 -2.74
N PHE A 29 11.24 12.78 -3.47
CA PHE A 29 11.68 14.11 -3.90
C PHE A 29 12.10 15.05 -2.74
N LYS A 30 11.64 14.78 -1.52
CA LYS A 30 12.02 15.56 -0.33
C LYS A 30 13.22 14.98 0.41
N ASP A 31 13.37 13.66 0.36
CA ASP A 31 14.31 12.94 1.21
C ASP A 31 15.63 12.60 0.51
N VAL A 32 15.66 12.54 -0.82
CA VAL A 32 16.83 12.11 -1.60
C VAL A 32 17.40 13.26 -2.44
N LYS A 33 18.64 13.10 -2.93
CA LYS A 33 19.31 14.10 -3.77
C LYS A 33 20.00 13.42 -4.95
N GLY A 34 19.81 13.98 -6.14
CA GLY A 34 20.47 13.51 -7.37
C GLY A 34 20.03 12.12 -7.80
N ALA A 35 18.89 11.64 -7.30
CA ALA A 35 18.35 10.35 -7.68
C ALA A 35 17.66 10.39 -9.05
N THR A 36 17.57 9.22 -9.69
CA THR A 36 16.66 9.00 -10.82
C THR A 36 15.49 8.14 -10.31
N ILE A 37 14.31 8.73 -10.23
CA ILE A 37 13.09 8.05 -9.79
C ILE A 37 12.28 7.68 -11.03
N ILE A 38 12.07 6.39 -11.26
CA ILE A 38 11.30 5.86 -12.39
C ILE A 38 9.99 5.29 -11.87
N GLY A 39 8.87 5.80 -12.36
CA GLY A 39 7.54 5.30 -12.05
C GLY A 39 6.92 4.56 -13.22
N ILE A 40 6.24 3.43 -12.97
CA ILE A 40 5.38 2.77 -13.95
C ILE A 40 3.97 2.59 -13.38
N ASP A 41 2.95 2.81 -14.22
CA ASP A 41 1.54 2.49 -13.93
C ASP A 41 0.81 2.22 -15.25
N ASN A 42 -0.10 1.25 -15.27
CA ASN A 42 -0.86 0.94 -16.49
C ASN A 42 -2.05 1.89 -16.69
N MET A 43 -2.32 2.75 -15.72
CA MET A 43 -3.42 3.74 -15.75
C MET A 43 -4.78 3.09 -16.02
N ASN A 44 -5.00 1.85 -15.48
CA ASN A 44 -6.27 1.15 -15.65
C ASN A 44 -7.44 1.90 -15.01
N ASP A 45 -8.64 1.59 -15.47
CA ASP A 45 -9.91 2.21 -15.09
C ASP A 45 -10.64 1.47 -13.95
N TYR A 46 -9.91 0.75 -13.10
CA TYR A 46 -10.49 0.12 -11.90
C TYR A 46 -11.26 1.13 -11.02
N TYR A 47 -10.82 2.37 -11.01
CA TYR A 47 -11.54 3.55 -10.53
C TYR A 47 -11.24 4.73 -11.44
N ASP A 48 -11.90 5.88 -11.21
CA ASP A 48 -11.77 7.06 -12.04
C ASP A 48 -10.30 7.43 -12.29
N VAL A 49 -9.91 7.40 -13.57
CA VAL A 49 -8.53 7.64 -14.01
C VAL A 49 -8.09 9.08 -13.73
N SER A 50 -9.03 10.04 -13.66
CA SER A 50 -8.72 11.45 -13.35
C SER A 50 -7.96 11.61 -12.04
N LEU A 51 -8.20 10.73 -11.06
CA LEU A 51 -7.47 10.73 -9.79
C LEU A 51 -6.01 10.27 -9.97
N LYS A 52 -5.75 9.33 -10.87
CA LYS A 52 -4.39 8.92 -11.23
C LYS A 52 -3.65 10.04 -11.99
N GLU A 53 -4.35 10.68 -12.93
CA GLU A 53 -3.81 11.81 -13.69
C GLU A 53 -3.48 13.00 -12.77
N TRP A 54 -4.36 13.30 -11.81
CA TRP A 54 -4.11 14.32 -10.80
C TRP A 54 -2.85 14.02 -9.98
N ARG A 55 -2.70 12.78 -9.49
CA ARG A 55 -1.50 12.37 -8.74
C ARG A 55 -0.23 12.53 -9.58
N LEU A 56 -0.24 12.13 -10.85
CA LEU A 56 0.91 12.30 -11.74
C LEU A 56 1.24 13.78 -11.97
N LYS A 57 0.22 14.63 -12.17
CA LYS A 57 0.42 16.07 -12.29
C LYS A 57 1.07 16.68 -11.04
N GLU A 58 0.65 16.24 -9.86
CA GLU A 58 1.29 16.66 -8.60
C GLU A 58 2.75 16.21 -8.55
N LEU A 59 3.07 14.99 -8.99
CA LEU A 59 4.45 14.51 -9.06
C LEU A 59 5.28 15.31 -10.07
N ASP A 60 4.73 15.62 -11.23
CA ASP A 60 5.41 16.43 -12.25
C ASP A 60 5.70 17.86 -11.74
N ASN A 61 4.79 18.45 -10.96
CA ASN A 61 4.99 19.73 -10.30
C ASN A 61 6.09 19.68 -9.23
N GLU A 62 6.05 18.69 -8.35
CA GLU A 62 7.05 18.52 -7.27
C GLU A 62 8.44 18.24 -7.86
N ALA A 63 8.53 17.45 -8.91
CA ALA A 63 9.79 17.13 -9.59
C ALA A 63 10.52 18.37 -10.14
N GLN A 64 9.78 19.46 -10.45
CA GLN A 64 10.38 20.72 -10.87
C GLN A 64 11.06 21.50 -9.74
N THR A 65 10.82 21.11 -8.49
CA THR A 65 11.37 21.79 -7.31
C THR A 65 12.60 21.08 -6.73
N THR A 66 13.04 19.99 -7.35
CA THR A 66 14.18 19.17 -6.91
C THR A 66 15.20 18.98 -8.05
N ASP A 67 16.43 18.60 -7.71
CA ASP A 67 17.48 18.21 -8.67
C ASP A 67 17.37 16.75 -9.09
N ASP A 68 16.37 16.01 -8.61
CA ASP A 68 16.14 14.61 -8.95
C ASP A 68 15.52 14.47 -10.34
N LYS A 69 15.87 13.40 -11.03
CA LYS A 69 15.24 13.08 -12.32
C LYS A 69 14.00 12.24 -12.10
N TRP A 70 12.84 12.73 -12.57
CA TRP A 70 11.59 12.00 -12.61
C TRP A 70 11.30 11.47 -14.01
N VAL A 71 10.93 10.19 -14.10
CA VAL A 71 10.50 9.54 -15.35
C VAL A 71 9.25 8.74 -15.09
N PHE A 72 8.16 9.04 -15.80
CA PHE A 72 6.95 8.24 -15.76
C PHE A 72 6.82 7.42 -17.05
N VAL A 73 6.58 6.12 -16.90
CA VAL A 73 6.32 5.18 -17.97
C VAL A 73 4.88 4.67 -17.84
N LYS A 74 4.02 4.95 -18.82
CA LYS A 74 2.72 4.30 -18.90
C LYS A 74 2.90 2.89 -19.45
N GLY A 75 2.75 1.88 -18.59
CA GLY A 75 2.96 0.48 -18.95
C GLY A 75 2.48 -0.48 -17.88
N ASP A 76 2.36 -1.76 -18.24
CA ASP A 76 1.90 -2.81 -17.34
C ASP A 76 3.09 -3.67 -16.88
N ILE A 77 3.16 -3.98 -15.59
CA ILE A 77 4.20 -4.89 -15.06
C ILE A 77 4.06 -6.32 -15.59
N ALA A 78 2.88 -6.70 -16.08
CA ALA A 78 2.67 -7.99 -16.75
C ALA A 78 3.29 -8.03 -18.16
N ASP A 79 3.62 -6.88 -18.75
CA ASP A 79 4.42 -6.80 -19.99
C ASP A 79 5.92 -6.95 -19.66
N LYS A 80 6.42 -8.17 -19.87
CA LYS A 80 7.82 -8.49 -19.61
C LYS A 80 8.77 -7.56 -20.35
N LYS A 81 8.45 -7.24 -21.62
CA LYS A 81 9.33 -6.40 -22.43
C LYS A 81 9.45 -4.99 -21.87
N ALA A 82 8.34 -4.40 -21.43
CA ALA A 82 8.34 -3.07 -20.81
C ALA A 82 9.23 -3.04 -19.54
N ILE A 83 9.18 -4.09 -18.73
CA ILE A 83 10.04 -4.20 -17.54
C ILE A 83 11.51 -4.40 -17.92
N ASP A 84 11.80 -5.29 -18.85
CA ASP A 84 13.18 -5.53 -19.32
C ASP A 84 13.79 -4.23 -19.91
N ASP A 85 13.04 -3.46 -20.70
CA ASP A 85 13.49 -2.18 -21.28
C ASP A 85 13.82 -1.15 -20.17
N ILE A 86 12.98 -1.02 -19.14
CA ILE A 86 13.23 -0.12 -18.00
C ILE A 86 14.51 -0.51 -17.26
N PHE A 87 14.70 -1.81 -16.99
CA PHE A 87 15.92 -2.26 -16.30
C PHE A 87 17.17 -2.09 -17.14
N ALA A 88 17.09 -2.29 -18.47
CA ALA A 88 18.21 -2.07 -19.38
C ALA A 88 18.62 -0.59 -19.44
N GLU A 89 17.64 0.32 -19.50
CA GLU A 89 17.87 1.76 -19.63
C GLU A 89 18.31 2.41 -18.32
N TYR A 90 17.55 2.16 -17.21
CA TYR A 90 17.74 2.91 -15.96
C TYR A 90 18.55 2.17 -14.91
N LYS A 91 18.76 0.86 -15.06
CA LYS A 91 19.53 0.00 -14.12
C LYS A 91 19.18 0.26 -12.66
N PRO A 92 17.91 0.05 -12.23
CA PRO A 92 17.48 0.35 -10.88
C PRO A 92 18.32 -0.37 -9.83
N SER A 93 18.81 0.34 -8.83
CA SER A 93 19.49 -0.25 -7.68
C SER A 93 18.52 -0.56 -6.53
N VAL A 94 17.41 0.18 -6.44
CA VAL A 94 16.33 -0.08 -5.48
C VAL A 94 15.01 -0.18 -6.24
N VAL A 95 14.25 -1.24 -5.95
CA VAL A 95 12.94 -1.51 -6.57
C VAL A 95 11.86 -1.54 -5.51
N VAL A 96 10.79 -0.76 -5.71
CA VAL A 96 9.61 -0.76 -4.84
C VAL A 96 8.40 -1.19 -5.65
N ASN A 97 8.00 -2.45 -5.51
CA ASN A 97 6.87 -3.01 -6.26
C ASN A 97 5.55 -2.84 -5.48
N LEU A 98 4.81 -1.77 -5.81
CA LEU A 98 3.49 -1.48 -5.27
C LEU A 98 2.36 -1.78 -6.27
N ALA A 99 2.67 -1.92 -7.56
CA ALA A 99 1.70 -2.25 -8.58
C ALA A 99 1.05 -3.61 -8.27
N ALA A 100 -0.25 -3.62 -8.22
CA ALA A 100 -1.05 -4.82 -8.03
C ALA A 100 -2.53 -4.51 -8.31
N GLN A 101 -3.30 -5.52 -8.70
CA GLN A 101 -4.73 -5.45 -8.52
C GLN A 101 -5.05 -5.68 -7.05
N ALA A 102 -5.64 -4.69 -6.40
CA ALA A 102 -5.99 -4.71 -4.98
C ALA A 102 -7.52 -4.86 -4.79
N GLY A 103 -7.94 -5.17 -3.56
CA GLY A 103 -9.34 -5.32 -3.19
C GLY A 103 -9.78 -6.78 -3.11
N VAL A 104 -10.26 -7.20 -1.94
CA VAL A 104 -10.71 -8.58 -1.68
C VAL A 104 -11.94 -8.92 -2.55
N ARG A 105 -12.91 -8.00 -2.62
CA ARG A 105 -14.20 -8.26 -3.29
C ARG A 105 -14.09 -8.35 -4.80
N TYR A 106 -13.31 -7.48 -5.40
CA TYR A 106 -13.09 -7.47 -6.84
C TYR A 106 -12.41 -8.75 -7.33
N SER A 107 -11.64 -9.43 -6.47
CA SER A 107 -11.03 -10.73 -6.82
C SER A 107 -12.05 -11.85 -7.01
N ILE A 108 -13.30 -11.66 -6.56
CA ILE A 108 -14.40 -12.63 -6.77
C ILE A 108 -15.00 -12.43 -8.18
N THR A 109 -15.12 -11.18 -8.63
CA THR A 109 -15.81 -10.85 -9.91
C THR A 109 -14.84 -10.75 -11.09
N ASN A 110 -13.56 -10.43 -10.85
CA ASN A 110 -12.53 -10.31 -11.89
C ASN A 110 -11.21 -10.98 -11.44
N PRO A 111 -11.16 -12.33 -11.34
CA PRO A 111 -9.98 -13.05 -10.88
C PRO A 111 -8.77 -12.90 -11.81
N ASP A 112 -8.97 -12.78 -13.12
CA ASP A 112 -7.90 -12.72 -14.12
C ASP A 112 -7.00 -11.51 -13.91
N ALA A 113 -7.55 -10.35 -13.50
CA ALA A 113 -6.77 -9.16 -13.20
C ALA A 113 -5.76 -9.41 -12.08
N TYR A 114 -6.11 -10.27 -11.10
CA TYR A 114 -5.20 -10.63 -9.99
C TYR A 114 -4.10 -11.59 -10.43
N ILE A 115 -4.40 -12.53 -11.29
CA ILE A 115 -3.38 -13.44 -11.86
C ILE A 115 -2.39 -12.64 -12.69
N GLN A 116 -2.88 -11.79 -13.60
CA GLN A 116 -2.02 -10.98 -14.47
C GLN A 116 -1.13 -10.01 -13.68
N SER A 117 -1.73 -9.15 -12.87
CA SER A 117 -0.96 -8.12 -12.16
C SER A 117 -0.15 -8.71 -11.00
N ASN A 118 -0.76 -9.56 -10.16
CA ASN A 118 -0.13 -9.94 -8.89
C ASN A 118 0.82 -11.13 -9.04
N LEU A 119 0.59 -12.05 -9.98
CA LEU A 119 1.47 -13.19 -10.19
C LEU A 119 2.41 -12.98 -11.38
N ILE A 120 1.88 -12.77 -12.58
CA ILE A 120 2.72 -12.61 -13.78
C ILE A 120 3.54 -11.31 -13.68
N GLY A 121 2.90 -10.19 -13.30
CA GLY A 121 3.59 -8.91 -13.12
C GLY A 121 4.69 -8.99 -12.07
N PHE A 122 4.42 -9.59 -10.91
CA PHE A 122 5.43 -9.72 -9.87
C PHE A 122 6.56 -10.68 -10.27
N TYR A 123 6.25 -11.77 -11.00
CA TYR A 123 7.25 -12.64 -11.58
C TYR A 123 8.19 -11.89 -12.53
N ASN A 124 7.68 -11.01 -13.38
CA ASN A 124 8.51 -10.20 -14.27
C ASN A 124 9.47 -9.28 -13.49
N ILE A 125 9.02 -8.68 -12.40
CA ILE A 125 9.87 -7.88 -11.51
C ILE A 125 10.98 -8.74 -10.88
N LEU A 126 10.65 -9.93 -10.40
CA LEU A 126 11.64 -10.86 -9.81
C LEU A 126 12.68 -11.30 -10.84
N GLU A 127 12.29 -11.64 -12.07
CA GLU A 127 13.21 -12.02 -13.14
C GLU A 127 14.09 -10.83 -13.56
N ALA A 128 13.53 -9.61 -13.64
CA ALA A 128 14.32 -8.42 -13.93
C ALA A 128 15.37 -8.16 -12.84
N CYS A 129 15.02 -8.28 -11.56
CA CYS A 129 15.96 -8.20 -10.43
C CYS A 129 17.01 -9.31 -10.44
N ARG A 130 16.65 -10.52 -10.89
CA ARG A 130 17.59 -11.64 -11.03
C ARG A 130 18.65 -11.36 -12.07
N HIS A 131 18.26 -10.84 -13.23
CA HIS A 131 19.16 -10.57 -14.35
C HIS A 131 19.92 -9.23 -14.20
N ASN A 132 19.40 -8.31 -13.42
CA ASN A 132 20.00 -7.02 -13.09
C ASN A 132 20.05 -6.89 -11.56
N PRO A 133 21.13 -7.33 -10.90
CA PRO A 133 21.20 -7.35 -9.45
C PRO A 133 20.87 -5.99 -8.81
N VAL A 134 19.94 -6.00 -7.86
CA VAL A 134 19.50 -4.84 -7.11
C VAL A 134 20.01 -4.88 -5.66
N GLU A 135 20.18 -3.74 -5.04
CA GLU A 135 20.57 -3.64 -3.65
C GLU A 135 19.38 -4.00 -2.72
N HIS A 136 18.16 -3.66 -3.13
CA HIS A 136 16.95 -4.00 -2.37
C HIS A 136 15.70 -4.06 -3.25
N LEU A 137 14.93 -5.13 -3.10
CA LEU A 137 13.55 -5.25 -3.59
C LEU A 137 12.59 -5.12 -2.41
N VAL A 138 11.81 -4.05 -2.35
CA VAL A 138 10.68 -3.88 -1.41
C VAL A 138 9.39 -4.15 -2.17
N TYR A 139 8.46 -4.92 -1.60
CA TYR A 139 7.23 -5.22 -2.31
C TYR A 139 6.00 -5.25 -1.40
N ALA A 140 4.85 -4.89 -1.96
CA ALA A 140 3.58 -4.89 -1.25
C ALA A 140 3.01 -6.31 -1.09
N SER A 141 2.95 -6.79 0.15
CA SER A 141 2.05 -7.84 0.61
C SER A 141 0.77 -7.20 1.18
N SER A 142 0.03 -7.89 2.02
CA SER A 142 -1.24 -7.41 2.59
C SER A 142 -1.56 -8.11 3.89
N SER A 143 -2.23 -7.43 4.82
CA SER A 143 -2.84 -8.07 6.00
C SER A 143 -3.88 -9.13 5.64
N SER A 144 -4.40 -9.13 4.41
CA SER A 144 -5.31 -10.18 3.91
C SER A 144 -4.70 -11.58 3.94
N VAL A 145 -3.36 -11.71 3.96
CA VAL A 145 -2.67 -13.03 4.04
C VAL A 145 -2.96 -13.75 5.35
N TYR A 146 -3.33 -13.02 6.41
CA TYR A 146 -3.71 -13.63 7.70
C TYR A 146 -5.00 -14.43 7.60
N GLY A 147 -5.87 -14.13 6.61
CA GLY A 147 -7.03 -14.93 6.29
C GLY A 147 -7.92 -15.20 7.50
N SER A 148 -8.12 -16.48 7.81
CA SER A 148 -8.96 -16.94 8.93
C SER A 148 -8.25 -17.01 10.29
N ASN A 149 -7.06 -16.42 10.45
CA ASN A 149 -6.38 -16.39 11.75
C ASN A 149 -7.24 -15.66 12.79
N LYS A 150 -7.33 -16.27 13.99
CA LYS A 150 -8.11 -15.74 15.12
C LYS A 150 -7.27 -15.02 16.15
N LYS A 151 -5.96 -15.30 16.20
CA LYS A 151 -5.02 -14.66 17.12
C LYS A 151 -4.80 -13.21 16.69
N VAL A 152 -4.91 -12.28 17.63
CA VAL A 152 -4.57 -10.87 17.46
C VAL A 152 -3.69 -10.41 18.63
N PRO A 153 -2.75 -9.48 18.44
CA PRO A 153 -2.36 -8.87 17.15
C PRO A 153 -1.75 -9.89 16.20
N TYR A 154 -1.90 -9.65 14.89
CA TYR A 154 -1.30 -10.46 13.83
C TYR A 154 0.23 -10.29 13.84
N SER A 155 0.97 -11.38 14.03
CA SER A 155 2.43 -11.41 13.97
C SER A 155 2.92 -11.91 12.61
N THR A 156 4.08 -11.41 12.16
CA THR A 156 4.74 -11.94 10.96
C THR A 156 5.18 -13.39 11.11
N ASP A 157 5.29 -13.90 12.35
CA ASP A 157 5.61 -15.30 12.66
C ASP A 157 4.38 -16.22 12.61
N ASP A 158 3.17 -15.66 12.51
CA ASP A 158 1.96 -16.47 12.41
C ASP A 158 1.90 -17.22 11.08
N LYS A 159 1.40 -18.44 11.10
CA LYS A 159 1.10 -19.19 9.88
C LYS A 159 -0.01 -18.50 9.10
N VAL A 160 0.17 -18.33 7.80
CA VAL A 160 -0.74 -17.64 6.90
C VAL A 160 -1.11 -18.54 5.71
N ASP A 161 -1.55 -19.77 6.01
CA ASP A 161 -1.82 -20.84 5.04
C ASP A 161 -3.32 -20.97 4.70
N ASN A 162 -4.20 -20.13 5.29
CA ASN A 162 -5.65 -20.20 5.14
C ASN A 162 -6.22 -18.88 4.58
N PRO A 163 -5.86 -18.50 3.32
CA PRO A 163 -6.41 -17.31 2.69
C PRO A 163 -7.91 -17.43 2.46
N VAL A 164 -8.66 -16.34 2.66
CA VAL A 164 -10.12 -16.30 2.47
C VAL A 164 -10.55 -15.62 1.17
N SER A 165 -9.59 -15.27 0.31
CA SER A 165 -9.84 -14.67 -1.01
C SER A 165 -8.71 -14.97 -1.97
N LEU A 166 -8.99 -14.90 -3.28
CA LEU A 166 -7.95 -15.01 -4.31
C LEU A 166 -6.90 -13.89 -4.16
N TYR A 167 -7.32 -12.67 -3.82
CA TYR A 167 -6.39 -11.58 -3.52
C TYR A 167 -5.39 -11.97 -2.43
N ALA A 168 -5.87 -12.51 -1.31
CA ALA A 168 -5.00 -12.96 -0.22
C ALA A 168 -4.04 -14.06 -0.68
N ALA A 169 -4.54 -15.03 -1.47
CA ALA A 169 -3.72 -16.10 -2.04
C ALA A 169 -2.62 -15.56 -2.95
N THR A 170 -2.92 -14.59 -3.83
CA THR A 170 -1.89 -13.97 -4.69
C THR A 170 -0.85 -13.22 -3.89
N LYS A 171 -1.24 -12.50 -2.84
CA LYS A 171 -0.27 -11.79 -1.96
C LYS A 171 0.60 -12.75 -1.17
N LYS A 172 0.04 -13.85 -0.67
CA LYS A 172 0.85 -14.91 -0.05
C LYS A 172 1.80 -15.57 -1.06
N SER A 173 1.35 -15.78 -2.29
CA SER A 173 2.21 -16.28 -3.37
C SER A 173 3.38 -15.34 -3.64
N ASN A 174 3.18 -14.02 -3.60
CA ASN A 174 4.28 -13.06 -3.74
C ASN A 174 5.33 -13.25 -2.63
N GLU A 175 4.93 -13.46 -1.37
CA GLU A 175 5.88 -13.74 -0.27
C GLU A 175 6.69 -15.01 -0.54
N LEU A 176 6.04 -16.10 -1.00
CA LEU A 176 6.70 -17.36 -1.31
C LEU A 176 7.66 -17.25 -2.50
N MET A 177 7.24 -16.57 -3.58
CA MET A 177 8.07 -16.33 -4.76
C MET A 177 9.29 -15.47 -4.40
N ALA A 178 9.11 -14.37 -3.69
CA ALA A 178 10.21 -13.51 -3.27
C ALA A 178 11.20 -14.26 -2.35
N HIS A 179 10.71 -15.08 -1.41
CA HIS A 179 11.56 -15.90 -0.57
C HIS A 179 12.39 -16.89 -1.42
N ALA A 180 11.77 -17.58 -2.38
CA ALA A 180 12.46 -18.52 -3.26
C ALA A 180 13.55 -17.81 -4.09
N TYR A 181 13.26 -16.65 -4.65
CA TYR A 181 14.23 -15.84 -5.43
C TYR A 181 15.35 -15.30 -4.55
N SER A 182 15.06 -14.83 -3.34
CA SER A 182 16.08 -14.47 -2.36
C SER A 182 17.02 -15.64 -2.05
N LYS A 183 16.46 -16.83 -1.85
CA LYS A 183 17.25 -18.03 -1.54
C LYS A 183 18.14 -18.48 -2.71
N LEU A 184 17.57 -18.50 -3.92
CA LEU A 184 18.24 -19.04 -5.11
C LEU A 184 19.24 -18.04 -5.72
N TYR A 185 18.86 -16.75 -5.76
CA TYR A 185 19.57 -15.72 -6.52
C TYR A 185 20.16 -14.61 -5.64
N ASN A 186 20.01 -14.72 -4.31
CA ASN A 186 20.55 -13.75 -3.38
C ASN A 186 20.00 -12.32 -3.54
N ILE A 187 18.72 -12.17 -3.91
CA ILE A 187 18.09 -10.88 -4.05
C ILE A 187 17.63 -10.41 -2.66
N PRO A 188 18.18 -9.32 -2.09
CA PRO A 188 17.70 -8.77 -0.83
C PRO A 188 16.26 -8.31 -0.99
N SER A 189 15.31 -8.94 -0.28
CA SER A 189 13.88 -8.69 -0.49
C SER A 189 13.14 -8.48 0.82
N THR A 190 12.28 -7.44 0.86
CA THR A 190 11.42 -7.16 2.01
C THR A 190 9.96 -7.05 1.59
N GLY A 191 9.12 -7.93 2.13
CA GLY A 191 7.67 -7.89 1.97
C GLY A 191 6.99 -7.05 3.03
N LEU A 192 6.00 -6.24 2.63
CA LEU A 192 5.26 -5.34 3.51
C LEU A 192 3.80 -5.75 3.56
N ARG A 193 3.34 -6.25 4.70
CA ARG A 193 1.93 -6.54 4.95
C ARG A 193 1.22 -5.26 5.37
N PHE A 194 0.71 -4.52 4.38
CA PHE A 194 -0.07 -3.32 4.63
C PHE A 194 -1.40 -3.64 5.28
N PHE A 195 -1.75 -2.88 6.31
CA PHE A 195 -3.08 -2.84 6.89
C PHE A 195 -3.96 -1.80 6.17
N THR A 196 -5.00 -1.28 6.80
CA THR A 196 -5.92 -0.38 6.12
C THR A 196 -5.33 1.02 5.99
N VAL A 197 -4.82 1.34 4.81
CA VAL A 197 -4.23 2.66 4.53
C VAL A 197 -5.32 3.65 4.15
N TYR A 198 -5.27 4.87 4.71
CA TYR A 198 -6.21 5.94 4.43
C TYR A 198 -5.50 7.30 4.35
N GLY A 199 -6.16 8.30 3.76
CA GLY A 199 -5.63 9.67 3.64
C GLY A 199 -6.02 10.36 2.34
N PRO A 200 -5.47 11.58 2.10
CA PRO A 200 -5.69 12.37 0.89
C PRO A 200 -5.37 11.61 -0.39
N ALA A 201 -6.11 11.91 -1.45
CA ALA A 201 -5.95 11.26 -2.75
C ALA A 201 -5.95 9.71 -2.67
N GLY A 202 -6.71 9.14 -1.74
CA GLY A 202 -6.79 7.71 -1.51
C GLY A 202 -7.54 6.95 -2.60
N ARG A 203 -7.80 5.67 -2.36
CA ARG A 203 -8.54 4.82 -3.31
C ARG A 203 -10.05 4.94 -3.08
N PRO A 204 -10.84 5.21 -4.13
CA PRO A 204 -12.31 5.39 -4.02
C PRO A 204 -13.08 4.14 -3.53
N ASP A 205 -12.49 2.94 -3.66
CA ASP A 205 -13.07 1.69 -3.16
C ASP A 205 -12.88 1.45 -1.65
N MET A 206 -12.09 2.30 -0.98
CA MET A 206 -11.90 2.23 0.47
C MET A 206 -13.08 2.88 1.22
N ALA A 207 -13.37 2.38 2.43
CA ALA A 207 -14.57 2.75 3.19
C ALA A 207 -14.72 4.28 3.37
N TYR A 208 -13.67 4.97 3.83
CA TYR A 208 -13.73 6.42 4.07
C TYR A 208 -14.10 7.21 2.81
N PHE A 209 -13.52 6.85 1.68
CA PHE A 209 -13.77 7.51 0.40
C PHE A 209 -15.14 7.11 -0.17
N GLY A 210 -15.46 5.82 -0.17
CA GLY A 210 -16.74 5.32 -0.65
C GLY A 210 -17.93 5.82 0.18
N PHE A 211 -17.77 5.98 1.48
CA PHE A 211 -18.78 6.59 2.35
C PHE A 211 -18.96 8.07 2.01
N THR A 212 -17.88 8.83 1.89
CA THR A 212 -17.93 10.24 1.50
C THR A 212 -18.66 10.43 0.16
N ASN A 213 -18.30 9.66 -0.87
CA ASN A 213 -18.96 9.73 -2.18
C ASN A 213 -20.48 9.46 -2.11
N LYS A 214 -20.91 8.55 -1.23
CA LYS A 214 -22.34 8.26 -1.03
C LYS A 214 -23.04 9.40 -0.29
N LEU A 215 -22.45 9.85 0.82
CA LEU A 215 -23.03 10.91 1.63
C LEU A 215 -23.21 12.22 0.86
N VAL A 216 -22.22 12.60 0.05
CA VAL A 216 -22.30 13.79 -0.84
C VAL A 216 -23.44 13.68 -1.86
N LYS A 217 -23.77 12.44 -2.31
CA LYS A 217 -24.90 12.20 -3.22
C LYS A 217 -26.25 12.06 -2.52
N GLY A 218 -26.29 12.10 -1.19
CA GLY A 218 -27.49 11.81 -0.40
C GLY A 218 -27.85 10.32 -0.33
N ASP A 219 -26.91 9.44 -0.67
CA ASP A 219 -27.10 7.99 -0.61
C ASP A 219 -26.86 7.46 0.80
N THR A 220 -27.48 6.31 1.12
CA THR A 220 -27.29 5.63 2.41
C THR A 220 -26.01 4.79 2.42
N ILE A 221 -25.16 4.99 3.43
CA ILE A 221 -24.01 4.13 3.72
C ILE A 221 -24.44 2.86 4.47
N GLN A 222 -23.80 1.74 4.14
CA GLN A 222 -24.01 0.46 4.81
C GLN A 222 -22.84 0.19 5.76
N ILE A 223 -23.14 0.05 7.04
CA ILE A 223 -22.15 -0.27 8.08
C ILE A 223 -22.30 -1.75 8.42
N PHE A 224 -21.32 -2.55 7.96
CA PHE A 224 -21.34 -4.00 8.09
C PHE A 224 -21.06 -4.46 9.53
N ASN A 225 -21.48 -5.71 9.81
CA ASN A 225 -21.43 -6.33 11.13
C ASN A 225 -22.06 -5.45 12.23
N PHE A 226 -23.10 -4.70 11.88
CA PHE A 226 -23.78 -3.77 12.79
C PHE A 226 -22.81 -2.78 13.48
N GLY A 227 -21.68 -2.47 12.83
CA GLY A 227 -20.61 -1.62 13.37
C GLY A 227 -19.62 -2.34 14.32
N ASN A 228 -19.82 -3.62 14.61
CA ASN A 228 -18.95 -4.40 15.51
C ASN A 228 -17.67 -4.88 14.80
N CYS A 229 -16.95 -3.95 14.21
CA CYS A 229 -15.67 -4.20 13.55
C CYS A 229 -14.60 -3.28 14.11
N MET A 230 -13.40 -3.85 14.27
CA MET A 230 -12.20 -3.10 14.62
C MET A 230 -11.24 -3.13 13.43
N ARG A 231 -10.69 -1.98 13.06
CA ARG A 231 -9.74 -1.86 11.95
C ARG A 231 -8.52 -1.07 12.36
N ASP A 232 -7.37 -1.59 12.01
CA ASP A 232 -6.10 -0.90 12.14
C ASP A 232 -5.95 0.06 10.94
N PHE A 233 -6.33 1.32 11.14
CA PHE A 233 -6.22 2.37 10.15
C PHE A 233 -4.85 3.05 10.27
N THR A 234 -4.13 3.14 9.16
CA THR A 234 -2.82 3.77 9.13
C THR A 234 -2.79 4.90 8.12
N TYR A 235 -2.39 6.08 8.54
CA TYR A 235 -2.31 7.24 7.68
C TYR A 235 -1.23 7.07 6.62
N VAL A 236 -1.46 7.58 5.42
CA VAL A 236 -0.60 7.34 4.25
C VAL A 236 0.83 7.83 4.45
N ASP A 237 1.04 8.99 5.11
CA ASP A 237 2.40 9.50 5.34
C ASP A 237 3.15 8.63 6.34
N ASP A 238 2.47 8.07 7.34
CA ASP A 238 3.06 7.07 8.24
C ASP A 238 3.47 5.80 7.47
N ILE A 239 2.64 5.36 6.52
CA ILE A 239 2.99 4.23 5.65
C ILE A 239 4.25 4.54 4.83
N VAL A 240 4.28 5.71 4.19
CA VAL A 240 5.38 6.13 3.34
C VAL A 240 6.69 6.29 4.12
N GLU A 241 6.64 6.88 5.32
CA GLU A 241 7.79 6.96 6.23
C GLU A 241 8.35 5.56 6.53
N GLY A 242 7.46 4.61 6.86
CA GLY A 242 7.88 3.22 7.10
C GLY A 242 8.52 2.58 5.87
N VAL A 243 7.95 2.79 4.68
CA VAL A 243 8.51 2.27 3.42
C VAL A 243 9.89 2.85 3.14
N VAL A 244 10.08 4.17 3.29
CA VAL A 244 11.37 4.83 3.06
C VAL A 244 12.45 4.30 4.01
N ARG A 245 12.14 4.13 5.30
CA ARG A 245 13.08 3.53 6.26
C ARG A 245 13.46 2.09 5.89
N ILE A 246 12.49 1.31 5.44
CA ILE A 246 12.72 -0.07 5.00
C ILE A 246 13.56 -0.09 3.73
N MET A 247 13.34 0.79 2.76
CA MET A 247 14.17 0.91 1.56
C MET A 247 15.66 1.10 1.89
N GLN A 248 15.95 1.80 2.99
CA GLN A 248 17.30 2.08 3.48
C GLN A 248 17.92 0.94 4.31
N GLY A 249 17.20 -0.17 4.51
CA GLY A 249 17.65 -1.28 5.35
C GLY A 249 17.44 -2.65 4.72
N ALA A 250 18.30 -3.02 3.78
CA ALA A 250 18.21 -4.32 3.12
C ALA A 250 18.52 -5.49 4.07
N PRO A 251 17.76 -6.60 4.00
CA PRO A 251 18.09 -7.80 4.75
C PRO A 251 19.39 -8.43 4.21
N GLU A 252 20.19 -8.98 5.11
CA GLU A 252 21.44 -9.69 4.80
C GLU A 252 21.25 -11.18 4.93
N LYS A 253 22.12 -11.95 4.27
CA LYS A 253 22.26 -13.38 4.54
C LYS A 253 22.62 -13.58 6.01
N LYS A 254 21.97 -14.55 6.65
CA LYS A 254 22.25 -14.97 8.00
C LYS A 254 22.51 -16.47 8.05
N GLN A 255 23.07 -16.91 9.15
CA GLN A 255 23.16 -18.33 9.48
C GLN A 255 22.00 -18.67 10.43
N GLY A 256 21.24 -19.70 10.11
CA GLY A 256 20.20 -20.22 10.99
C GLY A 256 20.79 -20.90 12.22
N GLU A 257 19.95 -21.20 13.20
CA GLU A 257 20.34 -21.92 14.42
C GLU A 257 20.86 -23.33 14.10
N ASP A 258 20.40 -23.92 12.99
CA ASP A 258 20.83 -25.20 12.44
C ASP A 258 22.12 -25.10 11.61
N GLY A 259 22.74 -23.92 11.53
CA GLY A 259 23.95 -23.66 10.75
C GLY A 259 23.72 -23.51 9.24
N LEU A 260 22.48 -23.63 8.75
CA LEU A 260 22.17 -23.46 7.33
C LEU A 260 22.02 -21.98 6.96
N PRO A 261 22.38 -21.56 5.71
CA PRO A 261 22.26 -20.19 5.30
C PRO A 261 20.78 -19.80 5.11
N LEU A 262 20.36 -18.74 5.81
CA LEU A 262 19.08 -18.07 5.62
C LEU A 262 19.21 -17.03 4.48
N PRO A 263 18.17 -16.89 3.63
CA PRO A 263 18.20 -15.91 2.55
C PRO A 263 18.16 -14.47 3.08
N PRO A 264 18.59 -13.48 2.28
CA PRO A 264 18.41 -12.06 2.60
C PRO A 264 16.93 -11.65 2.38
N TYR A 265 16.06 -12.10 3.25
CA TYR A 265 14.62 -11.98 3.16
C TYR A 265 13.99 -11.57 4.48
N ALA A 266 13.03 -10.65 4.43
CA ALA A 266 12.26 -10.23 5.59
C ALA A 266 10.80 -9.93 5.21
N VAL A 267 9.90 -10.00 6.21
CA VAL A 267 8.51 -9.54 6.10
C VAL A 267 8.20 -8.68 7.31
N TYR A 268 7.53 -7.56 7.10
CA TYR A 268 7.08 -6.66 8.16
C TYR A 268 5.59 -6.34 8.03
N ASN A 269 4.92 -6.24 9.17
CA ASN A 269 3.63 -5.57 9.22
C ASN A 269 3.85 -4.06 9.20
N ILE A 270 3.06 -3.36 8.41
CA ILE A 270 2.93 -1.91 8.43
C ILE A 270 1.48 -1.56 8.78
N GLY A 271 1.27 -1.09 9.99
CA GLY A 271 -0.01 -0.74 10.59
C GLY A 271 0.19 0.21 11.76
N ASN A 272 -0.89 0.83 12.25
CA ASN A 272 -0.82 1.78 13.35
C ASN A 272 -0.70 1.09 14.73
N ASN A 273 -0.92 -0.22 14.79
CA ASN A 273 -0.98 -0.97 16.05
C ASN A 273 -1.98 -0.38 17.07
N SER A 274 -3.07 0.22 16.55
CA SER A 274 -4.14 0.86 17.30
C SER A 274 -5.47 0.66 16.57
N PRO A 275 -6.15 -0.49 16.73
CA PRO A 275 -7.40 -0.75 16.04
C PRO A 275 -8.52 0.15 16.54
N GLU A 276 -9.22 0.76 15.60
CA GLU A 276 -10.35 1.67 15.84
C GLU A 276 -11.69 1.00 15.56
N ASN A 277 -12.71 1.34 16.34
CA ASN A 277 -14.06 0.87 16.11
C ASN A 277 -14.66 1.53 14.87
N LEU A 278 -15.39 0.75 14.04
CA LEU A 278 -15.98 1.24 12.80
C LEU A 278 -17.01 2.37 12.99
N LEU A 279 -17.80 2.35 14.07
CA LEU A 279 -18.74 3.44 14.36
C LEU A 279 -18.00 4.71 14.77
N THR A 280 -16.98 4.61 15.61
CA THR A 280 -16.11 5.75 15.96
C THR A 280 -15.46 6.35 14.71
N PHE A 281 -14.98 5.49 13.80
CA PHE A 281 -14.43 5.93 12.52
C PHE A 281 -15.47 6.71 11.69
N VAL A 282 -16.70 6.22 11.58
CA VAL A 282 -17.80 6.89 10.85
C VAL A 282 -18.14 8.23 11.48
N ASP A 283 -18.22 8.30 12.80
CA ASP A 283 -18.53 9.53 13.53
C ASP A 283 -17.44 10.61 13.34
N ILE A 284 -16.17 10.21 13.39
CA ILE A 284 -15.06 11.14 13.12
C ILE A 284 -15.09 11.60 11.66
N LEU A 285 -15.27 10.68 10.70
CA LEU A 285 -15.35 11.03 9.28
C LEU A 285 -16.45 12.06 9.03
N GLN A 286 -17.64 11.84 9.60
CA GLN A 286 -18.77 12.73 9.54
C GLN A 286 -18.41 14.16 10.02
N GLN A 287 -17.83 14.25 11.20
CA GLN A 287 -17.46 15.53 11.81
C GLN A 287 -16.43 16.28 10.94
N GLU A 288 -15.44 15.58 10.40
CA GLU A 288 -14.42 16.21 9.56
C GLU A 288 -14.96 16.61 8.17
N LEU A 289 -15.94 15.87 7.60
CA LEU A 289 -16.61 16.26 6.36
C LEU A 289 -17.45 17.53 6.52
N ILE A 290 -18.16 17.68 7.65
CA ILE A 290 -18.89 18.92 7.98
C ILE A 290 -17.87 20.07 8.16
N ARG A 291 -16.82 19.85 8.95
CA ARG A 291 -15.78 20.86 9.20
C ARG A 291 -15.12 21.38 7.90
N ALA A 292 -14.91 20.48 6.94
CA ALA A 292 -14.33 20.81 5.64
C ALA A 292 -15.38 21.34 4.63
N HIS A 293 -16.62 21.57 5.06
CA HIS A 293 -17.75 22.00 4.23
C HIS A 293 -18.12 21.06 3.07
N VAL A 294 -17.67 19.81 3.11
CA VAL A 294 -18.07 18.76 2.15
C VAL A 294 -19.53 18.37 2.35
N LEU A 295 -20.02 18.42 3.59
CA LEU A 295 -21.42 18.22 3.95
C LEU A 295 -21.93 19.43 4.74
N PRO A 296 -23.23 19.77 4.65
CA PRO A 296 -23.81 20.87 5.39
C PRO A 296 -23.82 20.59 6.91
N GLU A 297 -23.87 21.65 7.73
CA GLU A 297 -23.84 21.55 9.20
C GLU A 297 -25.03 20.78 9.77
N ASP A 298 -26.17 20.82 9.11
CA ASP A 298 -27.43 20.16 9.49
C ASP A 298 -27.64 18.81 8.79
N TYR A 299 -26.59 18.17 8.28
CA TYR A 299 -26.69 16.90 7.57
C TYR A 299 -27.22 15.78 8.47
N ASP A 300 -28.33 15.15 8.08
CA ASP A 300 -28.95 14.04 8.83
C ASP A 300 -28.27 12.70 8.53
N PHE A 301 -27.25 12.40 9.32
CA PHE A 301 -26.50 11.12 9.19
C PHE A 301 -27.32 9.89 9.54
N GLU A 302 -28.26 9.99 10.46
CA GLU A 302 -29.08 8.84 10.85
C GLU A 302 -30.00 8.41 9.70
N ALA A 303 -30.54 9.38 8.93
CA ALA A 303 -31.30 9.08 7.72
C ALA A 303 -30.46 8.41 6.61
N HIS A 304 -29.14 8.64 6.62
CA HIS A 304 -28.21 8.14 5.60
C HIS A 304 -27.29 7.01 6.08
N LYS A 305 -27.63 6.37 7.21
CA LYS A 305 -26.86 5.27 7.82
C LYS A 305 -27.72 4.01 7.99
N LYS A 306 -27.23 2.86 7.55
CA LYS A 306 -27.88 1.57 7.74
C LYS A 306 -26.90 0.54 8.29
N LEU A 307 -27.22 -0.01 9.46
CA LEU A 307 -26.48 -1.14 10.03
C LEU A 307 -26.94 -2.44 9.36
N VAL A 308 -25.98 -3.23 8.86
CA VAL A 308 -26.27 -4.47 8.13
C VAL A 308 -25.40 -5.63 8.63
N PRO A 309 -25.80 -6.90 8.40
CA PRO A 309 -24.98 -8.06 8.75
C PRO A 309 -23.61 -8.05 8.12
N MET A 310 -22.70 -8.84 8.67
CA MET A 310 -21.34 -9.02 8.15
C MET A 310 -21.36 -9.59 6.72
N GLN A 311 -20.44 -9.11 5.87
CA GLN A 311 -20.29 -9.63 4.51
C GLN A 311 -19.39 -10.87 4.47
N PRO A 312 -19.60 -11.79 3.50
CA PRO A 312 -18.69 -12.89 3.24
C PRO A 312 -17.26 -12.38 2.92
N GLY A 313 -16.25 -13.01 3.51
CA GLY A 313 -14.85 -12.65 3.31
C GLY A 313 -14.33 -11.52 4.19
N ASP A 314 -15.20 -10.86 4.97
CA ASP A 314 -14.77 -9.89 5.98
C ASP A 314 -14.33 -10.58 7.28
N VAL A 315 -13.43 -9.91 8.01
CA VAL A 315 -12.99 -10.32 9.36
C VAL A 315 -13.43 -9.28 10.39
N PRO A 316 -13.78 -9.68 11.64
CA PRO A 316 -14.26 -8.72 12.63
C PRO A 316 -13.17 -7.76 13.13
N VAL A 317 -11.92 -8.21 13.19
CA VAL A 317 -10.79 -7.43 13.73
C VAL A 317 -9.59 -7.53 12.79
N THR A 318 -8.93 -6.41 12.52
CA THR A 318 -7.56 -6.37 12.00
C THR A 318 -6.69 -5.58 12.96
N PHE A 319 -5.58 -6.16 13.38
CA PHE A 319 -4.69 -5.57 14.39
C PHE A 319 -3.25 -6.03 14.11
N ALA A 320 -2.38 -5.08 13.76
CA ALA A 320 -0.98 -5.34 13.44
C ALA A 320 -0.11 -5.47 14.70
N ASP A 321 0.74 -6.47 14.76
CA ASP A 321 1.96 -6.43 15.58
C ASP A 321 3.07 -5.77 14.74
N THR A 322 3.44 -4.56 15.09
CA THR A 322 4.48 -3.75 14.42
C THR A 322 5.79 -3.72 15.19
N SER A 323 5.93 -4.52 16.25
CA SER A 323 7.12 -4.49 17.13
C SER A 323 8.43 -4.80 16.40
N ALA A 324 8.39 -5.64 15.35
CA ALA A 324 9.55 -5.92 14.51
C ALA A 324 9.98 -4.68 13.69
N LEU A 325 9.04 -3.91 13.17
CA LEU A 325 9.29 -2.66 12.46
C LEU A 325 9.92 -1.63 13.42
N GLU A 326 9.36 -1.49 14.62
CA GLU A 326 9.86 -0.57 15.64
C GLU A 326 11.28 -0.94 16.08
N ARG A 327 11.55 -2.22 16.38
CA ARG A 327 12.91 -2.68 16.77
C ARG A 327 13.95 -2.48 15.69
N ASN A 328 13.60 -2.76 14.42
CA ASN A 328 14.60 -2.81 13.35
C ASN A 328 14.82 -1.46 12.68
N PHE A 329 13.82 -0.59 12.67
CA PHE A 329 13.86 0.70 11.96
C PHE A 329 13.62 1.91 12.86
N GLY A 330 13.38 1.70 14.17
CA GLY A 330 13.13 2.79 15.13
C GLY A 330 11.89 3.61 14.77
N TYR A 331 10.86 2.96 14.16
CA TYR A 331 9.70 3.66 13.62
C TYR A 331 8.39 3.01 14.06
N LYS A 332 7.46 3.86 14.46
CA LYS A 332 6.07 3.50 14.77
C LYS A 332 5.15 4.58 14.21
N PRO A 333 4.11 4.21 13.44
CA PRO A 333 3.04 5.13 13.04
C PRO A 333 2.42 5.84 14.23
N SER A 334 2.05 7.12 14.06
CA SER A 334 1.55 7.94 15.18
C SER A 334 0.44 8.94 14.81
N THR A 335 0.08 9.05 13.55
CA THR A 335 -0.98 9.98 13.12
C THR A 335 -2.33 9.51 13.65
N SER A 336 -3.04 10.42 14.37
CA SER A 336 -4.36 10.11 14.89
C SER A 336 -5.37 9.90 13.75
N LEU A 337 -6.38 9.05 14.00
CA LEU A 337 -7.45 8.82 13.02
C LEU A 337 -8.13 10.13 12.62
N ARG A 338 -8.38 11.01 13.58
CA ARG A 338 -9.00 12.33 13.35
C ARG A 338 -8.16 13.22 12.43
N ASP A 339 -6.87 13.33 12.69
CA ASP A 339 -5.99 14.20 11.90
C ASP A 339 -5.88 13.70 10.44
N GLY A 340 -5.78 12.39 10.26
CA GLY A 340 -5.74 11.81 8.92
C GLY A 340 -7.07 11.94 8.16
N LEU A 341 -8.23 11.78 8.83
CA LEU A 341 -9.54 12.01 8.22
C LEU A 341 -9.81 13.50 7.94
N ARG A 342 -9.28 14.39 8.77
CA ARG A 342 -9.28 15.83 8.52
C ARG A 342 -8.56 16.17 7.23
N ALA A 343 -7.32 15.72 7.10
CA ALA A 343 -6.52 15.94 5.90
C ALA A 343 -7.21 15.36 4.64
N PHE A 344 -7.86 14.20 4.77
CA PHE A 344 -8.65 13.63 3.68
C PHE A 344 -9.85 14.50 3.32
N ALA A 345 -10.63 14.98 4.30
CA ALA A 345 -11.82 15.79 4.06
C ALA A 345 -11.47 17.14 3.38
N GLU A 346 -10.40 17.79 3.83
CA GLU A 346 -9.87 19.03 3.23
C GLU A 346 -9.44 18.80 1.77
N TRP A 347 -8.66 17.74 1.52
CA TRP A 347 -8.28 17.36 0.16
C TRP A 347 -9.51 17.04 -0.71
N TYR A 348 -10.51 16.34 -0.17
CA TYR A 348 -11.72 15.98 -0.90
C TYR A 348 -12.50 17.23 -1.35
N ALA A 349 -12.66 18.22 -0.45
CA ALA A 349 -13.31 19.47 -0.74
C ALA A 349 -12.60 20.23 -1.89
N GLU A 350 -11.27 20.29 -1.83
CA GLU A 350 -10.44 20.96 -2.85
C GLU A 350 -10.51 20.23 -4.21
N PHE A 351 -10.33 18.92 -4.21
CA PHE A 351 -10.27 18.12 -5.44
C PHE A 351 -11.61 18.10 -6.18
N TYR A 352 -12.72 17.88 -5.45
CA TYR A 352 -14.06 17.82 -6.04
C TYR A 352 -14.77 19.18 -6.12
N LYS A 353 -14.20 20.23 -5.55
CA LYS A 353 -14.76 21.60 -5.53
C LYS A 353 -16.16 21.63 -4.93
N VAL A 354 -16.35 20.98 -3.81
CA VAL A 354 -17.59 20.89 -3.04
C VAL A 354 -17.43 21.62 -1.72
#